data_36e2603fbb7330c5ff249e6afed28804
#
_entry.id   36e2603fbb7330c5ff249e6afed28804
#
_cell.length_a   1.000
_cell.length_b   1.000
_cell.length_c   1.000
_cell.angle_alpha   90.00
_cell.angle_beta   90.00
_cell.angle_gamma   90.00
#
_symmetry.space_group_name_H-M   'P 1'
#
loop_
_entity.id
_entity.type
_entity.pdbx_description
1 polymer ?
#
loop_
_entity_poly.entity_id
_entity_poly.type
_entity_poly.pdbx_seq_one_letter_code
_entity_poly.pdbx_strand_id
1 'polypeptide(L)'
;VGRNATLILNCPPDQSGKIPENQVKRLKEFGTMLKSRFKTNLAKTATVEATNTRANGATRTYVVNNLIDENPDTYWAAEDDVKDVTLTFKWNSPQTVRYVTLQEYVRLGQRVKSFSIEYTTDGSTWKPLANKVKQTTIGYKRIIPLNGSTANSYGSGFDAKAIRVHIKDAKACPVMSEIAIY
;
A
#
# COMPACT_ATOMS: atom_id res chain seq x y z
N VAL A 1 6.10 -8.58 -7.71
CA VAL A 1 6.02 -7.89 -6.42
C VAL A 1 4.77 -7.03 -6.39
N GLY A 2 4.02 -7.08 -5.28
CA GLY A 2 2.86 -6.21 -5.07
C GLY A 2 1.59 -6.56 -5.82
N ARG A 3 1.42 -7.81 -6.25
CA ARG A 3 0.20 -8.35 -6.87
C ARG A 3 -0.26 -9.65 -6.21
N ASN A 4 0.02 -9.83 -4.92
CA ASN A 4 -0.28 -11.05 -4.16
C ASN A 4 0.35 -12.32 -4.78
N ALA A 5 1.48 -12.18 -5.45
CA ALA A 5 2.19 -13.26 -6.11
C ALA A 5 3.67 -13.22 -5.73
N THR A 6 4.26 -14.41 -5.62
CA THR A 6 5.71 -14.57 -5.48
C THR A 6 6.35 -14.63 -6.86
N LEU A 7 7.33 -13.77 -7.11
CA LEU A 7 8.15 -13.85 -8.31
C LEU A 7 9.34 -14.77 -8.04
N ILE A 8 9.42 -15.87 -8.75
CA ILE A 8 10.60 -16.72 -8.81
C ILE A 8 11.31 -16.39 -10.13
N LEU A 9 12.50 -15.80 -10.03
CA LEU A 9 13.30 -15.43 -11.18
C LEU A 9 14.41 -16.45 -11.37
N ASN A 10 14.36 -17.22 -12.46
CA ASN A 10 15.41 -18.15 -12.79
C ASN A 10 16.62 -17.42 -13.37
N CYS A 11 17.79 -17.64 -12.78
CA CYS A 11 19.08 -17.11 -13.22
C CYS A 11 20.05 -18.29 -13.38
N PRO A 12 19.98 -19.05 -14.50
CA PRO A 12 20.82 -20.23 -14.69
C PRO A 12 22.29 -19.83 -14.80
N PRO A 13 23.20 -20.65 -14.21
CA PRO A 13 24.62 -20.45 -14.38
C PRO A 13 25.06 -20.77 -15.84
N ASP A 14 26.15 -20.19 -16.26
CA ASP A 14 26.85 -20.55 -17.50
C ASP A 14 27.70 -21.84 -17.31
N GLN A 15 28.44 -22.21 -18.35
CA GLN A 15 29.30 -23.41 -18.32
C GLN A 15 30.41 -23.33 -17.26
N SER A 16 30.77 -22.13 -16.80
CA SER A 16 31.74 -21.93 -15.71
C SER A 16 31.13 -22.03 -14.32
N GLY A 17 29.81 -22.24 -14.20
CA GLY A 17 29.07 -22.29 -12.96
C GLY A 17 28.74 -20.93 -12.36
N LYS A 18 28.95 -19.84 -13.10
CA LYS A 18 28.67 -18.46 -12.65
C LYS A 18 27.42 -17.91 -13.31
N ILE A 19 26.72 -17.01 -12.61
CA ILE A 19 25.64 -16.25 -13.23
C ILE A 19 26.25 -15.29 -14.28
N PRO A 20 25.80 -15.31 -15.55
CA PRO A 20 26.30 -14.43 -16.60
C PRO A 20 26.24 -12.94 -16.22
N GLU A 21 27.27 -12.17 -16.59
CA GLU A 21 27.40 -10.77 -16.19
C GLU A 21 26.22 -9.89 -16.60
N ASN A 22 25.62 -10.14 -17.77
CA ASN A 22 24.44 -9.42 -18.23
C ASN A 22 23.23 -9.64 -17.29
N GLN A 23 23.05 -10.83 -16.74
CA GLN A 23 22.00 -11.14 -15.75
C GLN A 23 22.32 -10.47 -14.41
N VAL A 24 23.59 -10.54 -13.96
CA VAL A 24 24.03 -9.85 -12.72
C VAL A 24 23.75 -8.34 -12.83
N LYS A 25 24.08 -7.73 -13.97
CA LYS A 25 23.80 -6.32 -14.24
C LYS A 25 22.30 -6.00 -14.11
N ARG A 26 21.45 -6.81 -14.75
CA ARG A 26 19.99 -6.64 -14.68
C ARG A 26 19.43 -6.79 -13.26
N LEU A 27 19.91 -7.77 -12.51
CA LEU A 27 19.48 -7.95 -11.11
C LEU A 27 19.88 -6.75 -10.24
N LYS A 28 21.10 -6.22 -10.43
CA LYS A 28 21.57 -5.02 -9.72
C LYS A 28 20.73 -3.78 -10.09
N GLU A 29 20.45 -3.55 -11.37
CA GLU A 29 19.59 -2.46 -11.85
C GLU A 29 18.21 -2.55 -11.24
N PHE A 30 17.60 -3.74 -11.26
CA PHE A 30 16.28 -3.99 -10.68
C PHE A 30 16.27 -3.74 -9.16
N GLY A 31 17.26 -4.27 -8.45
CA GLY A 31 17.41 -4.06 -7.00
C GLY A 31 17.58 -2.59 -6.64
N THR A 32 18.41 -1.85 -7.39
CA THR A 32 18.61 -0.42 -7.19
C THR A 32 17.33 0.38 -7.45
N MET A 33 16.60 0.05 -8.51
CA MET A 33 15.33 0.68 -8.84
C MET A 33 14.30 0.47 -7.72
N LEU A 34 14.16 -0.76 -7.22
CA LEU A 34 13.24 -1.05 -6.10
C LEU A 34 13.63 -0.27 -4.85
N LYS A 35 14.91 -0.32 -4.46
CA LYS A 35 15.40 0.42 -3.28
C LYS A 35 15.17 1.91 -3.38
N SER A 36 15.36 2.52 -4.55
CA SER A 36 15.15 3.96 -4.74
C SER A 36 13.67 4.34 -4.70
N ARG A 37 12.80 3.53 -5.31
CA ARG A 37 11.35 3.82 -5.38
C ARG A 37 10.63 3.65 -4.06
N PHE A 38 11.07 2.71 -3.23
CA PHE A 38 10.45 2.39 -1.95
C PHE A 38 11.35 2.76 -0.75
N LYS A 39 12.18 3.80 -0.91
CA LYS A 39 13.14 4.22 0.12
C LYS A 39 12.48 4.90 1.32
N THR A 40 11.57 5.82 1.07
CA THR A 40 10.98 6.68 2.09
C THR A 40 9.48 6.46 2.16
N ASN A 41 9.01 5.91 3.27
CA ASN A 41 7.58 5.73 3.54
C ASN A 41 7.01 7.04 4.11
N LEU A 42 6.31 7.80 3.26
CA LEU A 42 5.68 9.08 3.61
C LEU A 42 4.52 8.91 4.61
N ALA A 43 3.91 7.72 4.69
CA ALA A 43 2.84 7.47 5.66
C ALA A 43 3.30 7.63 7.10
N LYS A 44 4.59 7.40 7.40
CA LYS A 44 5.19 7.57 8.74
C LYS A 44 5.18 9.02 9.25
N THR A 45 5.10 9.99 8.36
CA THR A 45 5.05 11.43 8.70
C THR A 45 3.64 11.99 8.60
N ALA A 46 2.67 11.18 8.24
CA ALA A 46 1.27 11.58 8.13
C ALA A 46 0.55 11.48 9.47
N THR A 47 -0.43 12.36 9.68
CA THR A 47 -1.49 12.12 10.66
C THR A 47 -2.44 11.09 10.07
N VAL A 48 -2.66 9.98 10.77
CA VAL A 48 -3.50 8.88 10.30
C VAL A 48 -4.83 8.89 11.04
N GLU A 49 -5.92 8.83 10.31
CA GLU A 49 -7.29 8.77 10.85
C GLU A 49 -8.06 7.61 10.20
N ALA A 50 -8.96 7.01 10.95
CA ALA A 50 -9.91 6.02 10.48
C ALA A 50 -11.33 6.42 10.89
N THR A 51 -12.31 6.21 10.02
CA THR A 51 -13.74 6.49 10.36
C THR A 51 -14.31 5.52 11.39
N ASN A 52 -13.66 4.37 11.57
CA ASN A 52 -13.97 3.40 12.59
C ASN A 52 -12.70 2.67 13.02
N THR A 53 -12.55 2.38 14.30
CA THR A 53 -11.42 1.61 14.85
C THR A 53 -11.94 0.78 16.01
N ARG A 54 -11.63 -0.50 16.01
CA ARG A 54 -11.99 -1.42 17.09
C ARG A 54 -11.40 -0.97 18.42
N ALA A 55 -12.19 -1.10 19.48
CA ALA A 55 -11.70 -0.90 20.84
C ALA A 55 -10.56 -1.88 21.16
N ASN A 56 -9.58 -1.40 21.92
CA ASN A 56 -8.44 -2.23 22.33
C ASN A 56 -8.91 -3.37 23.24
N GLY A 57 -8.38 -4.56 22.99
CA GLY A 57 -8.55 -5.70 23.89
C GLY A 57 -7.53 -5.69 25.04
N ALA A 58 -7.66 -6.64 25.96
CA ALA A 58 -6.77 -6.78 27.11
C ALA A 58 -5.29 -7.04 26.71
N THR A 59 -5.07 -7.72 25.59
CA THR A 59 -3.73 -8.15 25.15
C THR A 59 -3.31 -7.60 23.80
N ARG A 60 -4.19 -6.87 23.10
CA ARG A 60 -3.92 -6.38 21.74
C ARG A 60 -4.56 -5.02 21.49
N THR A 61 -3.81 -4.16 20.83
CA THR A 61 -4.29 -2.84 20.37
C THR A 61 -4.57 -2.88 18.88
N TYR A 62 -5.58 -2.12 18.45
CA TYR A 62 -6.03 -2.05 17.04
C TYR A 62 -5.94 -0.63 16.48
N VAL A 63 -5.07 0.19 17.08
CA VAL A 63 -4.91 1.61 16.77
C VAL A 63 -4.42 1.86 15.35
N VAL A 64 -4.72 3.04 14.82
CA VAL A 64 -4.32 3.45 13.45
C VAL A 64 -2.80 3.46 13.24
N ASN A 65 -2.01 3.63 14.31
CA ASN A 65 -0.55 3.60 14.23
C ASN A 65 0.00 2.23 13.81
N ASN A 66 -0.74 1.14 14.03
CA ASN A 66 -0.39 -0.20 13.54
C ASN A 66 -0.38 -0.27 12.00
N LEU A 67 -0.95 0.72 11.31
CA LEU A 67 -0.91 0.82 9.84
C LEU A 67 0.45 1.30 9.29
N ILE A 68 1.31 1.87 10.14
CA ILE A 68 2.55 2.55 9.72
C ILE A 68 3.78 2.15 10.55
N ASP A 69 3.66 1.12 11.39
CA ASP A 69 4.71 0.71 12.34
C ASP A 69 5.74 -0.26 11.75
N GLU A 70 5.52 -0.74 10.51
CA GLU A 70 6.35 -1.73 9.81
C GLU A 70 6.48 -3.07 10.57
N ASN A 71 5.52 -3.37 11.44
CA ASN A 71 5.48 -4.60 12.21
C ASN A 71 4.42 -5.56 11.64
N PRO A 72 4.81 -6.71 11.05
CA PRO A 72 3.88 -7.65 10.44
C PRO A 72 2.98 -8.39 11.46
N ASP A 73 3.24 -8.25 12.75
CA ASP A 73 2.49 -8.93 13.81
C ASP A 73 1.40 -8.03 14.44
N THR A 74 1.44 -6.73 14.15
CA THR A 74 0.40 -5.77 14.52
C THR A 74 -0.57 -5.54 13.38
N TYR A 75 -1.76 -5.02 13.69
CA TYR A 75 -2.72 -4.60 12.68
C TYR A 75 -3.76 -3.62 13.25
N TRP A 76 -4.29 -2.78 12.41
CA TRP A 76 -5.50 -2.03 12.66
C TRP A 76 -6.72 -2.89 12.26
N ALA A 77 -7.83 -2.76 12.99
CA ALA A 77 -9.08 -3.41 12.69
C ALA A 77 -10.27 -2.44 12.87
N ALA A 78 -11.29 -2.60 12.03
CA ALA A 78 -12.60 -2.01 12.31
C ALA A 78 -13.35 -2.85 13.35
N GLU A 79 -14.42 -2.27 13.93
CA GLU A 79 -15.36 -3.01 14.78
C GLU A 79 -16.02 -4.14 14.00
N ASP A 80 -16.52 -5.15 14.71
CA ASP A 80 -17.30 -6.23 14.12
C ASP A 80 -18.49 -5.63 13.36
N ASP A 81 -18.89 -6.26 12.27
CA ASP A 81 -19.99 -5.83 11.38
C ASP A 81 -19.73 -4.56 10.55
N VAL A 82 -18.68 -3.78 10.83
CA VAL A 82 -18.29 -2.63 10.01
C VAL A 82 -17.51 -3.11 8.80
N LYS A 83 -18.01 -2.83 7.59
CA LYS A 83 -17.41 -3.25 6.31
C LYS A 83 -17.02 -2.09 5.39
N ASP A 84 -17.54 -0.90 5.67
CA ASP A 84 -17.25 0.34 4.98
C ASP A 84 -16.44 1.24 5.90
N VAL A 85 -15.20 1.54 5.52
CA VAL A 85 -14.26 2.33 6.33
C VAL A 85 -13.33 3.15 5.44
N THR A 86 -13.08 4.38 5.87
CA THR A 86 -12.08 5.25 5.23
C THR A 86 -10.88 5.44 6.15
N LEU A 87 -9.69 5.17 5.61
CA LEU A 87 -8.39 5.41 6.23
C LEU A 87 -7.77 6.63 5.56
N THR A 88 -7.45 7.68 6.30
CA THR A 88 -6.97 8.96 5.77
C THR A 88 -5.59 9.27 6.32
N PHE A 89 -4.67 9.64 5.41
CA PHE A 89 -3.29 10.05 5.68
C PHE A 89 -3.15 11.52 5.29
N LYS A 90 -2.87 12.39 6.25
CA LYS A 90 -2.78 13.84 6.07
C LYS A 90 -1.37 14.35 6.37
N TRP A 91 -0.87 15.28 5.57
CA TRP A 91 0.42 15.95 5.79
C TRP A 91 0.21 17.47 5.98
N ASN A 92 1.08 18.07 6.78
CA ASN A 92 1.09 19.53 6.99
C ASN A 92 1.47 20.29 5.72
N SER A 93 2.29 19.70 4.86
CA SER A 93 2.67 20.25 3.55
C SER A 93 2.46 19.21 2.45
N PRO A 94 2.23 19.63 1.19
CA PRO A 94 2.09 18.69 0.08
C PRO A 94 3.29 17.74 -0.03
N GLN A 95 3.03 16.47 -0.31
CA GLN A 95 4.04 15.44 -0.56
C GLN A 95 3.89 14.90 -1.97
N THR A 96 4.99 14.71 -2.67
CA THR A 96 4.98 14.05 -3.98
C THR A 96 4.82 12.55 -3.79
N VAL A 97 3.64 12.03 -4.10
CA VAL A 97 3.26 10.62 -3.89
C VAL A 97 3.28 9.87 -5.21
N ARG A 98 3.85 8.66 -5.22
CA ARG A 98 4.06 7.82 -6.42
C ARG A 98 3.42 6.45 -6.32
N TYR A 99 3.41 5.87 -5.14
CA TYR A 99 2.87 4.53 -4.90
C TYR A 99 2.14 4.47 -3.57
N VAL A 100 1.04 3.72 -3.53
CA VAL A 100 0.43 3.26 -2.29
C VAL A 100 0.60 1.75 -2.20
N THR A 101 1.09 1.28 -1.07
CA THR A 101 1.16 -0.15 -0.74
C THR A 101 0.15 -0.45 0.34
N LEU A 102 -0.71 -1.43 0.09
CA LEU A 102 -1.73 -1.90 1.01
C LEU A 102 -1.45 -3.35 1.39
N GLN A 103 -1.60 -3.69 2.67
CA GLN A 103 -1.43 -5.05 3.18
C GLN A 103 -2.55 -5.39 4.16
N GLU A 104 -3.30 -6.47 3.89
CA GLU A 104 -4.21 -7.05 4.88
C GLU A 104 -3.45 -7.94 5.86
N TYR A 105 -3.94 -8.04 7.08
CA TYR A 105 -3.43 -9.01 8.04
C TYR A 105 -3.98 -10.41 7.69
N VAL A 106 -3.38 -11.03 6.67
CA VAL A 106 -3.88 -12.26 6.03
C VAL A 106 -3.90 -13.49 6.95
N ARG A 107 -3.26 -13.44 8.12
CA ARG A 107 -3.39 -14.49 9.14
C ARG A 107 -4.83 -14.66 9.65
N LEU A 108 -5.65 -13.61 9.54
CA LEU A 108 -7.10 -13.66 9.83
C LEU A 108 -7.96 -13.78 8.57
N GLY A 109 -7.35 -14.11 7.44
CA GLY A 109 -7.99 -14.23 6.13
C GLY A 109 -8.01 -12.93 5.33
N GLN A 110 -8.12 -13.07 4.03
CA GLN A 110 -8.31 -11.96 3.09
C GLN A 110 -9.78 -11.55 3.11
N ARG A 111 -10.07 -10.30 3.45
CA ARG A 111 -11.43 -9.80 3.73
C ARG A 111 -11.91 -8.75 2.75
N VAL A 112 -11.06 -7.84 2.31
CA VAL A 112 -11.45 -6.72 1.45
C VAL A 112 -11.93 -7.22 0.09
N LYS A 113 -13.12 -6.78 -0.34
CA LYS A 113 -13.77 -7.13 -1.61
C LYS A 113 -13.71 -5.99 -2.61
N SER A 114 -13.77 -4.75 -2.14
CA SER A 114 -13.66 -3.57 -2.99
C SER A 114 -13.15 -2.37 -2.21
N PHE A 115 -12.33 -1.56 -2.85
CA PHE A 115 -11.82 -0.31 -2.30
C PHE A 115 -11.54 0.72 -3.40
N SER A 116 -11.40 1.98 -3.02
CA SER A 116 -10.92 3.06 -3.87
C SER A 116 -9.86 3.88 -3.15
N ILE A 117 -9.05 4.60 -3.94
CA ILE A 117 -8.09 5.57 -3.41
C ILE A 117 -8.49 6.94 -3.96
N GLU A 118 -8.46 7.93 -3.09
CA GLU A 118 -8.70 9.32 -3.42
C GLU A 118 -7.60 10.19 -2.82
N TYR A 119 -7.40 11.35 -3.40
CA TYR A 119 -6.40 12.32 -2.95
C TYR A 119 -6.95 13.72 -2.97
N THR A 120 -6.31 14.59 -2.22
CA THR A 120 -6.59 16.04 -2.25
C THR A 120 -5.29 16.82 -2.32
N THR A 121 -5.29 17.90 -3.09
CA THR A 121 -4.17 18.82 -3.22
C THR A 121 -4.34 20.06 -2.35
N ASP A 122 -5.59 20.42 -2.04
CA ASP A 122 -5.96 21.60 -1.24
C ASP A 122 -6.33 21.26 0.23
N GLY A 123 -6.59 19.99 0.52
CA GLY A 123 -7.02 19.49 1.83
C GLY A 123 -8.53 19.37 1.99
N SER A 124 -9.31 19.84 1.01
CA SER A 124 -10.79 19.87 1.07
C SER A 124 -11.46 19.11 -0.07
N THR A 125 -10.99 19.33 -1.31
CA THR A 125 -11.58 18.73 -2.51
C THR A 125 -10.96 17.37 -2.81
N TRP A 126 -11.72 16.33 -2.69
CA TRP A 126 -11.27 14.94 -2.95
C TRP A 126 -11.48 14.56 -4.40
N LYS A 127 -10.44 14.00 -5.00
CA LYS A 127 -10.42 13.52 -6.38
C LYS A 127 -10.16 12.02 -6.38
N PRO A 128 -10.94 11.22 -7.10
CA PRO A 128 -10.67 9.79 -7.21
C PRO A 128 -9.39 9.58 -8.01
N LEU A 129 -8.60 8.60 -7.60
CA LEU A 129 -7.49 8.12 -8.41
C LEU A 129 -8.06 7.46 -9.66
N ALA A 130 -7.70 7.98 -10.83
CA ALA A 130 -8.15 7.47 -12.11
C ALA A 130 -7.50 6.11 -12.40
N ASN A 131 -8.04 5.05 -11.80
CA ASN A 131 -7.64 3.68 -12.09
C ASN A 131 -8.59 3.07 -13.13
N LYS A 132 -8.06 2.67 -14.28
CA LYS A 132 -8.81 1.94 -15.33
C LYS A 132 -9.27 0.56 -14.87
N VAL A 133 -8.68 0.02 -13.79
CA VAL A 133 -8.97 -1.32 -13.28
C VAL A 133 -9.71 -1.21 -11.95
N LYS A 134 -10.87 -1.87 -11.86
CA LYS A 134 -11.64 -1.98 -10.61
C LYS A 134 -10.76 -2.59 -9.51
N GLN A 135 -10.66 -1.92 -8.37
CA GLN A 135 -9.91 -2.41 -7.23
C GLN A 135 -10.80 -3.36 -6.43
N THR A 136 -10.47 -4.65 -6.41
CA THR A 136 -11.31 -5.69 -5.80
C THR A 136 -10.73 -6.28 -4.52
N THR A 137 -9.43 -6.55 -4.48
CA THR A 137 -8.78 -7.23 -3.37
C THR A 137 -7.47 -6.54 -3.01
N ILE A 138 -7.10 -6.60 -1.74
CA ILE A 138 -5.79 -6.17 -1.26
C ILE A 138 -4.89 -7.39 -1.06
N GLY A 139 -5.23 -8.29 -0.13
CA GLY A 139 -4.47 -9.50 0.19
C GLY A 139 -3.15 -9.19 0.90
N TYR A 140 -2.16 -10.08 0.75
CA TYR A 140 -0.88 -9.98 1.45
C TYR A 140 -0.14 -8.67 1.16
N LYS A 141 -0.03 -8.28 -0.11
CA LYS A 141 0.61 -7.03 -0.50
C LYS A 141 0.18 -6.56 -1.88
N ARG A 142 -0.43 -5.39 -1.93
CA ARG A 142 -0.81 -4.73 -3.18
C ARG A 142 -0.12 -3.39 -3.32
N ILE A 143 0.64 -3.23 -4.42
CA ILE A 143 1.28 -1.96 -4.79
C ILE A 143 0.47 -1.33 -5.91
N ILE A 144 0.02 -0.10 -5.69
CA ILE A 144 -0.78 0.67 -6.63
C ILE A 144 0.03 1.87 -7.07
N PRO A 145 0.40 1.96 -8.35
CA PRO A 145 1.05 3.16 -8.85
C PRO A 145 0.04 4.31 -8.90
N LEU A 146 0.45 5.45 -8.39
CA LEU A 146 -0.29 6.70 -8.43
C LEU A 146 0.16 7.47 -9.68
N ASN A 147 -0.49 7.20 -10.80
CA ASN A 147 -0.12 7.84 -12.05
C ASN A 147 -1.01 9.03 -12.34
N GLY A 148 -0.40 10.12 -12.77
CA GLY A 148 -1.07 11.03 -13.68
C GLY A 148 -1.49 10.27 -14.96
N SER A 149 -2.46 10.75 -15.64
CA SER A 149 -3.33 10.21 -16.67
C SER A 149 -2.78 9.33 -17.82
N THR A 150 -1.54 8.89 -17.86
CA THR A 150 -1.00 8.12 -19.00
C THR A 150 -0.44 6.77 -18.60
N ALA A 151 -0.75 5.73 -19.39
CA ALA A 151 -0.36 4.34 -19.14
C ALA A 151 1.16 4.09 -19.08
N ASN A 152 1.98 5.02 -19.58
CA ASN A 152 3.43 4.90 -19.67
C ASN A 152 4.19 5.64 -18.55
N SER A 153 3.51 6.32 -17.64
CA SER A 153 4.13 7.11 -16.57
C SER A 153 4.12 6.38 -15.22
N TYR A 154 4.58 5.13 -15.18
CA TYR A 154 4.74 4.39 -13.92
C TYR A 154 5.61 5.17 -12.93
N GLY A 155 4.96 5.75 -11.90
CA GLY A 155 5.64 6.41 -10.80
C GLY A 155 6.07 7.86 -11.05
N SER A 156 5.44 8.59 -12.00
CA SER A 156 5.60 10.05 -12.09
C SER A 156 5.14 10.76 -10.82
N GLY A 157 4.08 10.22 -10.19
CA GLY A 157 3.51 10.79 -8.97
C GLY A 157 2.78 12.12 -9.20
N PHE A 158 2.25 12.65 -8.13
CA PHE A 158 1.64 13.98 -8.05
C PHE A 158 1.71 14.49 -6.61
N ASP A 159 1.57 15.79 -6.42
CA ASP A 159 1.55 16.39 -5.10
C ASP A 159 0.18 16.23 -4.46
N ALA A 160 0.16 15.77 -3.21
CA ALA A 160 -1.04 15.63 -2.40
C ALA A 160 -0.82 16.12 -0.97
N LYS A 161 -1.83 16.79 -0.40
CA LYS A 161 -1.90 17.11 1.04
C LYS A 161 -2.47 15.95 1.85
N ALA A 162 -3.31 15.12 1.22
CA ALA A 162 -3.81 13.92 1.86
C ALA A 162 -4.17 12.85 0.83
N ILE A 163 -4.09 11.60 1.27
CA ILE A 163 -4.60 10.42 0.56
C ILE A 163 -5.58 9.71 1.49
N ARG A 164 -6.67 9.18 0.93
CA ARG A 164 -7.56 8.26 1.65
C ARG A 164 -7.78 6.98 0.88
N VAL A 165 -7.82 5.89 1.63
CA VAL A 165 -8.19 4.56 1.16
C VAL A 165 -9.59 4.28 1.70
N HIS A 166 -10.55 4.18 0.81
CA HIS A 166 -11.94 3.86 1.16
C HIS A 166 -12.19 2.39 0.86
N ILE A 167 -12.27 1.56 1.89
CA ILE A 167 -12.71 0.17 1.83
C ILE A 167 -14.25 0.21 1.79
N LYS A 168 -14.83 -0.20 0.66
CA LYS A 168 -16.27 -0.09 0.38
C LYS A 168 -17.06 -1.34 0.74
N ASP A 169 -16.40 -2.50 0.73
CA ASP A 169 -17.02 -3.78 1.09
C ASP A 169 -15.94 -4.79 1.49
N ALA A 170 -16.27 -5.62 2.46
CA ALA A 170 -15.44 -6.71 2.96
C ALA A 170 -16.28 -7.91 3.38
N LYS A 171 -15.67 -9.10 3.44
CA LYS A 171 -16.32 -10.34 3.91
C LYS A 171 -16.62 -10.31 5.41
N ALA A 172 -15.76 -9.64 6.17
CA ALA A 172 -15.88 -9.38 7.61
C ALA A 172 -15.26 -8.01 7.90
N CYS A 173 -15.19 -7.55 9.13
CA CYS A 173 -14.51 -6.30 9.49
C CYS A 173 -13.11 -6.25 8.86
N PRO A 174 -12.72 -5.15 8.18
CA PRO A 174 -11.40 -5.00 7.60
C PRO A 174 -10.31 -5.07 8.67
N VAL A 175 -9.21 -5.74 8.35
CA VAL A 175 -7.99 -5.81 9.15
C VAL A 175 -6.78 -5.56 8.26
N MET A 176 -6.04 -4.50 8.56
CA MET A 176 -4.90 -4.06 7.77
C MET A 176 -3.62 -4.09 8.62
N SER A 177 -2.59 -4.76 8.12
CA SER A 177 -1.29 -4.81 8.80
C SER A 177 -0.41 -3.62 8.44
N GLU A 178 -0.53 -3.08 7.23
CA GLU A 178 0.36 -1.99 6.81
C GLU A 178 -0.23 -1.18 5.65
N ILE A 179 -0.02 0.12 5.68
CA ILE A 179 -0.21 1.02 4.55
C ILE A 179 1.02 1.91 4.42
N ALA A 180 1.69 1.82 3.29
CA ALA A 180 2.86 2.64 3.00
C ALA A 180 2.61 3.51 1.76
N ILE A 181 3.13 4.74 1.78
CA ILE A 181 2.99 5.73 0.70
C ILE A 181 4.39 6.20 0.32
N TYR A 182 4.69 6.17 -1.00
CA TYR A 182 6.01 6.48 -1.54
C TYR A 182 5.93 7.52 -2.64
#